data_d494aea1bc47eed1d0709290b35cc996
#
_entry.id   d494aea1bc47eed1d0709290b35cc996
#
_cell.length_a   1.000
_cell.length_b   1.000
_cell.length_c   1.000
_cell.angle_alpha   90.00
_cell.angle_beta   90.00
_cell.angle_gamma   90.00
#
_symmetry.space_group_name_H-M   'P 1'
#
loop_
_entity.id
_entity.type
_entity.pdbx_description
1 polymer ?
#
loop_
_entity_poly.entity_id
_entity_poly.type
_entity_poly.pdbx_seq_one_letter_code
_entity_poly.pdbx_strand_id
1 'polypeptide(L)'
;MNYRLLGKLSYHSAILLACITFSCRPQQAVILSPGENDLVVLNGCVISACNYLAVLKNQHELDKNFWAKILLVRYSNHPAGHAYCVWETDGTIYGYDRNAGSFPIPVYTRDARAIAIVLAQELSKVMDEPLSVDRAEFVESNHQVYKF
;
A
#
# COMPACT_ATOMS: atom_id res chain seq x y z
N MET A 1 -69.96 27.63 15.00
CA MET A 1 -68.64 27.59 15.69
C MET A 1 -67.70 26.74 14.87
N ASN A 2 -66.77 27.42 14.28
CA ASN A 2 -65.88 26.84 13.24
C ASN A 2 -64.63 26.19 13.87
N TYR A 3 -64.36 24.90 13.58
CA TYR A 3 -63.10 24.30 13.84
C TYR A 3 -62.39 24.07 12.50
N ARG A 4 -61.31 24.84 12.28
CA ARG A 4 -60.43 24.71 11.15
C ARG A 4 -59.59 23.43 11.31
N LEU A 5 -59.69 22.54 10.35
CA LEU A 5 -58.77 21.42 10.11
C LEU A 5 -57.43 21.95 9.59
N LEU A 6 -56.40 21.86 10.41
CA LEU A 6 -55.05 22.09 10.01
C LEU A 6 -54.51 20.81 9.36
N GLY A 7 -54.29 20.88 8.05
CA GLY A 7 -53.67 19.80 7.27
C GLY A 7 -52.24 19.57 7.70
N LYS A 8 -51.92 18.32 8.01
CA LYS A 8 -50.57 17.85 8.21
C LYS A 8 -49.89 17.71 6.86
N LEU A 9 -48.92 18.58 6.56
CA LEU A 9 -48.00 18.38 5.47
C LEU A 9 -47.06 17.23 5.86
N SER A 10 -47.21 16.12 5.16
CA SER A 10 -46.30 15.00 5.23
C SER A 10 -45.06 15.34 4.40
N TYR A 11 -43.96 15.66 5.07
CA TYR A 11 -42.65 15.76 4.43
C TYR A 11 -42.14 14.35 4.13
N HIS A 12 -42.31 13.93 2.90
CA HIS A 12 -41.59 12.74 2.38
C HIS A 12 -40.16 13.17 2.08
N SER A 13 -39.26 12.96 3.05
CA SER A 13 -37.84 13.04 2.83
C SER A 13 -37.44 11.90 1.88
N ALA A 14 -37.28 12.24 0.62
CA ALA A 14 -36.64 11.39 -0.33
C ALA A 14 -35.14 11.30 0.04
N ILE A 15 -34.78 10.27 0.78
CA ILE A 15 -33.37 9.89 1.00
C ILE A 15 -32.87 9.36 -0.34
N LEU A 16 -32.17 10.22 -1.07
CA LEU A 16 -31.43 9.85 -2.26
C LEU A 16 -30.23 8.98 -1.79
N LEU A 17 -30.41 7.68 -1.83
CA LEU A 17 -29.36 6.70 -1.58
C LEU A 17 -28.39 6.79 -2.76
N ALA A 18 -27.36 7.65 -2.65
CA ALA A 18 -26.27 7.66 -3.58
C ALA A 18 -25.51 6.36 -3.43
N CYS A 19 -25.85 5.36 -4.23
CA CYS A 19 -25.02 4.17 -4.45
C CYS A 19 -23.69 4.63 -5.03
N ILE A 20 -22.71 4.88 -4.18
CA ILE A 20 -21.32 5.01 -4.60
C ILE A 20 -20.91 3.62 -5.06
N THR A 21 -21.08 3.34 -6.33
CA THR A 21 -20.48 2.18 -6.97
C THR A 21 -18.98 2.42 -6.95
N PHE A 22 -18.30 1.85 -5.95
CA PHE A 22 -16.86 1.68 -6.00
C PHE A 22 -16.59 0.76 -7.21
N SER A 23 -16.39 1.39 -8.36
CA SER A 23 -15.82 0.71 -9.52
C SER A 23 -14.43 0.25 -9.09
N CYS A 24 -14.33 -1.02 -8.74
CA CYS A 24 -13.05 -1.71 -8.63
C CYS A 24 -12.47 -1.74 -10.05
N ARG A 25 -11.74 -0.67 -10.42
CA ARG A 25 -10.95 -0.71 -11.65
C ARG A 25 -9.93 -1.83 -11.48
N PRO A 26 -9.76 -2.72 -12.47
CA PRO A 26 -8.73 -3.73 -12.40
C PRO A 26 -7.39 -3.03 -12.16
N GLN A 27 -6.68 -3.46 -11.12
CA GLN A 27 -5.36 -2.93 -10.82
C GLN A 27 -4.45 -3.26 -12.00
N GLN A 28 -4.02 -2.22 -12.72
CA GLN A 28 -3.05 -2.39 -13.80
C GLN A 28 -1.68 -2.64 -13.18
N ALA A 29 -0.95 -3.58 -13.75
CA ALA A 29 0.44 -3.81 -13.39
C ALA A 29 1.30 -2.62 -13.82
N VAL A 30 2.19 -2.17 -12.94
CA VAL A 30 3.19 -1.13 -13.25
C VAL A 30 4.48 -1.80 -13.63
N ILE A 31 4.97 -1.50 -14.81
CA ILE A 31 6.33 -1.87 -15.25
C ILE A 31 7.24 -0.72 -14.82
N LEU A 32 8.15 -0.99 -13.88
CA LEU A 32 8.99 0.03 -13.26
C LEU A 32 10.32 0.27 -13.99
N SER A 33 10.67 -0.59 -14.95
CA SER A 33 11.87 -0.43 -15.80
C SER A 33 11.67 -1.12 -17.14
N PRO A 34 11.98 -0.47 -18.27
CA PRO A 34 11.97 -1.13 -19.58
C PRO A 34 13.24 -1.98 -19.76
N GLY A 35 13.16 -3.27 -19.53
CA GLY A 35 14.25 -4.20 -19.68
C GLY A 35 13.83 -5.68 -19.53
N GLU A 36 14.69 -6.60 -19.93
CA GLU A 36 14.40 -8.04 -19.98
C GLU A 36 14.07 -8.69 -18.61
N ASN A 37 14.24 -7.91 -17.51
CA ASN A 37 13.97 -8.31 -16.13
C ASN A 37 13.08 -7.34 -15.38
N ASP A 38 12.05 -6.79 -16.01
CA ASP A 38 11.18 -5.78 -15.42
C ASP A 38 10.45 -6.29 -14.19
N LEU A 39 10.49 -5.49 -13.13
CA LEU A 39 9.75 -5.75 -11.92
C LEU A 39 8.31 -5.27 -12.11
N VAL A 40 7.40 -6.22 -12.27
CA VAL A 40 5.96 -5.93 -12.35
C VAL A 40 5.36 -5.95 -10.94
N VAL A 41 4.88 -4.81 -10.48
CA VAL A 41 4.22 -4.67 -9.19
C VAL A 41 2.83 -4.07 -9.40
N LEU A 42 1.85 -4.56 -8.66
CA LEU A 42 0.49 -4.03 -8.75
C LEU A 42 0.44 -2.56 -8.32
N ASN A 43 -0.14 -1.71 -9.15
CA ASN A 43 -0.24 -0.27 -8.93
C ASN A 43 -0.70 0.12 -7.52
N GLY A 44 -1.71 -0.59 -7.01
CA GLY A 44 -2.26 -0.29 -5.70
C GLY A 44 -1.25 -0.42 -4.55
N CYS A 45 -0.34 -1.40 -4.60
CA CYS A 45 0.69 -1.59 -3.58
C CYS A 45 1.74 -0.47 -3.65
N VAL A 46 2.20 -0.14 -4.87
CA VAL A 46 3.19 0.94 -5.09
C VAL A 46 2.64 2.29 -4.62
N ILE A 47 1.45 2.66 -5.08
CA ILE A 47 0.82 3.94 -4.72
C ILE A 47 0.64 4.03 -3.20
N SER A 48 0.16 2.95 -2.57
CA SER A 48 -0.05 2.92 -1.13
C SER A 48 1.26 3.05 -0.35
N ALA A 49 2.30 2.32 -0.74
CA ALA A 49 3.63 2.41 -0.13
C ALA A 49 4.24 3.81 -0.27
N CYS A 50 4.11 4.44 -1.44
CA CYS A 50 4.59 5.79 -1.70
C CYS A 50 3.85 6.85 -0.86
N ASN A 51 2.53 6.74 -0.78
CA ASN A 51 1.74 7.66 0.04
C ASN A 51 2.11 7.54 1.52
N TYR A 52 2.30 6.32 2.01
CA TYR A 52 2.72 6.10 3.39
C TYR A 52 4.13 6.63 3.66
N LEU A 53 5.08 6.42 2.74
CA LEU A 53 6.42 7.00 2.82
C LEU A 53 6.38 8.53 2.88
N ALA A 54 5.51 9.18 2.10
CA ALA A 54 5.37 10.63 2.12
C ALA A 54 4.87 11.12 3.50
N VAL A 55 3.90 10.42 4.10
CA VAL A 55 3.42 10.71 5.46
C VAL A 55 4.56 10.58 6.48
N LEU A 56 5.31 9.47 6.46
CA LEU A 56 6.44 9.26 7.36
C LEU A 56 7.52 10.34 7.21
N LYS A 57 7.90 10.69 5.98
CA LYS A 57 8.89 11.73 5.72
C LYS A 57 8.44 13.10 6.26
N ASN A 58 7.16 13.42 6.13
CA ASN A 58 6.61 14.66 6.67
C ASN A 58 6.62 14.67 8.21
N GLN A 59 6.28 13.54 8.84
CA GLN A 59 6.31 13.40 10.30
C GLN A 59 7.72 13.50 10.90
N HIS A 60 8.74 13.07 10.14
CA HIS A 60 10.15 13.03 10.54
C HIS A 60 11.02 14.04 9.78
N GLU A 61 10.44 15.14 9.30
CA GLU A 61 11.12 16.14 8.47
C GLU A 61 12.39 16.70 9.13
N LEU A 62 12.41 16.85 10.44
CA LEU A 62 13.53 17.37 11.21
C LEU A 62 14.59 16.32 11.57
N ASP A 63 14.28 15.03 11.40
CA ASP A 63 15.21 13.94 11.70
C ASP A 63 16.00 13.54 10.45
N LYS A 64 17.22 14.11 10.33
CA LYS A 64 18.11 13.83 9.20
C LYS A 64 18.56 12.36 9.10
N ASN A 65 18.45 11.61 10.20
CA ASN A 65 18.87 10.22 10.27
C ASN A 65 17.71 9.24 10.07
N PHE A 66 16.48 9.77 9.93
CA PHE A 66 15.31 8.92 9.70
C PHE A 66 15.45 8.12 8.42
N TRP A 67 15.43 6.79 8.56
CA TRP A 67 15.53 5.87 7.44
C TRP A 67 14.17 5.29 7.10
N ALA A 68 13.70 5.59 5.89
CA ALA A 68 12.48 5.01 5.32
C ALA A 68 12.66 4.87 3.80
N LYS A 69 12.20 3.76 3.24
CA LYS A 69 12.35 3.39 1.82
C LYS A 69 11.12 2.65 1.31
N ILE A 70 10.96 2.63 -0.01
CA ILE A 70 10.07 1.69 -0.66
C ILE A 70 10.87 0.44 -1.00
N LEU A 71 10.37 -0.72 -0.59
CA LEU A 71 10.91 -2.02 -0.93
C LEU A 71 10.03 -2.63 -2.02
N LEU A 72 10.62 -2.92 -3.17
CA LEU A 72 10.01 -3.71 -4.23
C LEU A 72 10.50 -5.14 -4.13
N VAL A 73 9.57 -6.09 -4.20
CA VAL A 73 9.85 -7.52 -4.12
C VAL A 73 9.28 -8.24 -5.33
N ARG A 74 10.11 -9.02 -6.00
CA ARG A 74 9.70 -9.96 -7.05
C ARG A 74 9.83 -11.39 -6.53
N TYR A 75 8.84 -12.21 -6.84
CA TYR A 75 8.83 -13.62 -6.50
C TYR A 75 9.16 -14.47 -7.73
N SER A 76 9.92 -15.55 -7.53
CA SER A 76 10.30 -16.46 -8.63
C SER A 76 9.17 -17.36 -9.10
N ASN A 77 8.22 -17.63 -8.22
CA ASN A 77 7.12 -18.57 -8.43
C ASN A 77 5.74 -17.90 -8.48
N HIS A 78 5.69 -16.55 -8.49
CA HIS A 78 4.45 -15.82 -8.60
C HIS A 78 4.62 -14.64 -9.59
N PRO A 79 3.66 -14.44 -10.52
CA PRO A 79 3.80 -13.45 -11.60
C PRO A 79 3.76 -12.01 -11.11
N ALA A 80 3.10 -11.75 -9.99
CA ALA A 80 3.01 -10.41 -9.42
C ALA A 80 4.05 -10.21 -8.34
N GLY A 81 4.76 -9.08 -8.40
CA GLY A 81 5.55 -8.57 -7.30
C GLY A 81 4.72 -7.82 -6.26
N HIS A 82 5.37 -7.32 -5.21
CA HIS A 82 4.74 -6.54 -4.16
C HIS A 82 5.60 -5.34 -3.76
N ALA A 83 4.96 -4.32 -3.20
CA ALA A 83 5.62 -3.12 -2.72
C ALA A 83 5.24 -2.85 -1.27
N TYR A 84 6.24 -2.57 -0.45
CA TYR A 84 6.11 -2.19 0.96
C TYR A 84 6.74 -0.83 1.20
N CYS A 85 6.22 -0.05 2.14
CA CYS A 85 7.00 1.01 2.76
C CYS A 85 7.69 0.39 3.99
N VAL A 86 9.01 0.57 4.11
CA VAL A 86 9.79 0.08 5.25
C VAL A 86 10.54 1.22 5.90
N TRP A 87 10.62 1.23 7.22
CA TRP A 87 11.34 2.25 7.99
C TRP A 87 11.89 1.67 9.28
N GLU A 88 12.77 2.43 9.93
CA GLU A 88 13.31 2.06 11.24
C GLU A 88 12.97 3.13 12.27
N THR A 89 12.54 2.68 13.42
CA THR A 89 12.32 3.50 14.62
C THR A 89 12.82 2.71 15.83
N ASP A 90 13.65 3.35 16.67
CA ASP A 90 14.19 2.77 17.89
C ASP A 90 14.84 1.39 17.70
N GLY A 91 15.58 1.23 16.59
CA GLY A 91 16.28 -0.01 16.25
C GLY A 91 15.37 -1.14 15.77
N THR A 92 14.08 -0.89 15.60
CA THR A 92 13.11 -1.85 15.06
C THR A 92 12.77 -1.50 13.61
N ILE A 93 12.84 -2.48 12.72
CA ILE A 93 12.36 -2.33 11.34
C ILE A 93 10.86 -2.58 11.29
N TYR A 94 10.16 -1.66 10.66
CA TYR A 94 8.72 -1.75 10.42
C TYR A 94 8.44 -1.85 8.93
N GLY A 95 7.33 -2.48 8.61
CA GLY A 95 6.74 -2.50 7.28
C GLY A 95 5.33 -1.95 7.27
N TYR A 96 4.93 -1.39 6.15
CA TYR A 96 3.56 -1.06 5.86
C TYR A 96 3.14 -1.77 4.58
N ASP A 97 2.04 -2.47 4.65
CA ASP A 97 1.32 -3.07 3.53
C ASP A 97 -0.09 -2.47 3.43
N ARG A 98 -0.58 -2.31 2.23
CA ARG A 98 -1.91 -1.75 1.97
C ARG A 98 -3.04 -2.50 2.71
N ASN A 99 -2.94 -3.81 2.82
CA ASN A 99 -3.99 -4.65 3.36
C ASN A 99 -3.77 -4.97 4.84
N ALA A 100 -2.50 -5.06 5.26
CA ALA A 100 -2.12 -5.43 6.63
C ALA A 100 -1.89 -4.22 7.55
N GLY A 101 -1.75 -3.00 6.97
CA GLY A 101 -1.36 -1.82 7.75
C GLY A 101 0.12 -1.83 8.12
N SER A 102 0.46 -1.23 9.27
CA SER A 102 1.83 -1.16 9.79
C SER A 102 2.11 -2.28 10.78
N PHE A 103 3.28 -2.91 10.67
CA PHE A 103 3.69 -4.02 11.55
C PHE A 103 5.22 -4.07 11.71
N PRO A 104 5.75 -4.58 12.85
CA PRO A 104 7.17 -4.79 13.02
C PRO A 104 7.62 -5.98 12.17
N ILE A 105 8.83 -5.86 11.61
CA ILE A 105 9.49 -6.95 10.86
C ILE A 105 10.63 -7.49 11.74
N PRO A 106 10.66 -8.79 12.05
CA PRO A 106 11.67 -9.38 12.94
C PRO A 106 13.02 -9.55 12.23
N VAL A 107 13.62 -8.44 11.84
CA VAL A 107 14.98 -8.38 11.23
C VAL A 107 15.80 -7.28 11.92
N TYR A 108 17.12 -7.45 11.90
CA TYR A 108 18.07 -6.50 12.52
C TYR A 108 19.01 -5.89 11.47
N THR A 109 18.55 -5.80 10.23
CA THR A 109 19.35 -5.29 9.11
C THR A 109 18.50 -4.50 8.15
N ARG A 110 19.11 -3.48 7.53
CA ARG A 110 18.51 -2.70 6.44
C ARG A 110 18.75 -3.33 5.06
N ASP A 111 19.08 -4.62 5.01
CA ASP A 111 19.26 -5.33 3.75
C ASP A 111 17.90 -5.64 3.10
N ALA A 112 17.74 -5.22 1.84
CA ALA A 112 16.48 -5.37 1.11
C ALA A 112 16.05 -6.84 0.97
N ARG A 113 17.01 -7.73 0.69
CA ARG A 113 16.71 -9.14 0.48
C ARG A 113 16.35 -9.85 1.78
N ALA A 114 17.04 -9.55 2.87
CA ALA A 114 16.75 -10.11 4.18
C ALA A 114 15.31 -9.70 4.64
N ILE A 115 14.96 -8.43 4.49
CA ILE A 115 13.61 -7.93 4.79
C ILE A 115 12.58 -8.62 3.90
N ALA A 116 12.83 -8.71 2.59
CA ALA A 116 11.91 -9.31 1.64
C ALA A 116 11.64 -10.80 1.92
N ILE A 117 12.66 -11.56 2.37
CA ILE A 117 12.49 -12.98 2.71
C ILE A 117 11.52 -13.15 3.88
N VAL A 118 11.63 -12.34 4.92
CA VAL A 118 10.70 -12.39 6.06
C VAL A 118 9.28 -11.98 5.63
N LEU A 119 9.16 -10.93 4.84
CA LEU A 119 7.87 -10.49 4.31
C LEU A 119 7.22 -11.54 3.39
N ALA A 120 8.01 -12.21 2.55
CA ALA A 120 7.54 -13.31 1.70
C ALA A 120 7.04 -14.49 2.53
N GLN A 121 7.70 -14.83 3.63
CA GLN A 121 7.26 -15.89 4.54
C GLN A 121 5.91 -15.55 5.20
N GLU A 122 5.72 -14.30 5.63
CA GLU A 122 4.44 -13.88 6.22
C GLU A 122 3.33 -13.84 5.16
N LEU A 123 3.61 -13.31 3.98
CA LEU A 123 2.63 -13.28 2.88
C LEU A 123 2.25 -14.69 2.42
N SER A 124 3.22 -15.63 2.39
CA SER A 124 2.98 -17.04 2.07
C SER A 124 1.94 -17.68 2.97
N LYS A 125 1.94 -17.35 4.27
CA LYS A 125 0.96 -17.86 5.23
C LYS A 125 -0.45 -17.31 4.94
N VAL A 126 -0.54 -16.07 4.50
CA VAL A 126 -1.83 -15.42 4.19
C VAL A 126 -2.41 -15.94 2.89
N MET A 127 -1.54 -16.23 1.91
CA MET A 127 -1.96 -16.69 0.58
C MET A 127 -2.14 -18.22 0.50
N ASP A 128 -1.69 -18.95 1.52
CA ASP A 128 -1.58 -20.42 1.52
C ASP A 128 -0.76 -20.92 0.32
N GLU A 129 0.24 -20.14 -0.09
CA GLU A 129 1.13 -20.41 -1.22
C GLU A 129 2.57 -20.05 -0.85
N PRO A 130 3.55 -20.96 -1.01
CA PRO A 130 4.95 -20.64 -0.70
C PRO A 130 5.50 -19.64 -1.71
N LEU A 131 5.96 -18.50 -1.23
CA LEU A 131 6.60 -17.46 -2.04
C LEU A 131 8.11 -17.48 -1.86
N SER A 132 8.83 -17.44 -2.98
CA SER A 132 10.30 -17.38 -3.01
C SER A 132 10.76 -16.05 -3.60
N VAL A 133 11.62 -15.32 -2.89
CA VAL A 133 12.15 -14.05 -3.34
C VAL A 133 13.18 -14.25 -4.44
N ASP A 134 12.88 -13.74 -5.62
CA ASP A 134 13.81 -13.63 -6.74
C ASP A 134 14.65 -12.37 -6.61
N ARG A 135 13.99 -11.21 -6.55
CA ARG A 135 14.63 -9.90 -6.47
C ARG A 135 13.98 -9.06 -5.39
N ALA A 136 14.81 -8.30 -4.67
CA ALA A 136 14.36 -7.28 -3.73
C ALA A 136 15.26 -6.07 -3.84
N GLU A 137 14.67 -4.87 -3.92
CA GLU A 137 15.42 -3.63 -4.04
C GLU A 137 14.70 -2.47 -3.38
N PHE A 138 15.47 -1.54 -2.84
CA PHE A 138 14.94 -0.26 -2.40
C PHE A 138 14.88 0.71 -3.57
N VAL A 139 13.76 1.41 -3.67
CA VAL A 139 13.60 2.48 -4.66
C VAL A 139 13.30 3.80 -3.96
N GLU A 140 13.79 4.87 -4.57
CA GLU A 140 13.43 6.21 -4.15
C GLU A 140 12.07 6.58 -4.74
N SER A 141 11.24 7.27 -3.96
CA SER A 141 9.99 7.84 -4.46
C SER A 141 10.28 9.07 -5.32
N ASN A 142 10.88 8.86 -6.49
CA ASN A 142 11.01 9.94 -7.45
C ASN A 142 9.67 10.18 -8.11
N HIS A 143 9.24 11.44 -8.26
CA HIS A 143 8.02 11.82 -8.97
C HIS A 143 7.92 11.26 -10.40
N GLN A 144 9.00 10.68 -10.92
CA GLN A 144 9.05 10.06 -12.24
C GLN A 144 8.36 8.69 -12.30
N VAL A 145 8.17 8.00 -11.18
CA VAL A 145 7.47 6.70 -11.11
C VAL A 145 5.98 6.85 -11.40
N TYR A 146 5.44 8.07 -11.38
CA TYR A 146 4.02 8.37 -11.58
C TYR A 146 3.70 9.05 -12.92
N LYS A 147 4.61 9.10 -13.87
CA LYS A 147 4.28 9.51 -15.23
C LYS A 147 3.61 8.35 -15.94
N PHE A 148 2.29 8.33 -15.84
CA PHE A 148 1.39 7.52 -16.64
C PHE A 148 1.12 8.22 -17.98
#